data_71bdc73c1f4281db21bad5a68ce5b404
#
_entry.id   71bdc73c1f4281db21bad5a68ce5b404
#
_cell.length_a   1.000
_cell.length_b   1.000
_cell.length_c   1.000
_cell.angle_alpha   90.00
_cell.angle_beta   90.00
_cell.angle_gamma   90.00
#
_symmetry.space_group_name_H-M   'P 1'
#
loop_
_entity.id
_entity.type
_entity.pdbx_description
1 polymer ?
#
loop_
_entity_poly.entity_id
_entity_poly.type
_entity_poly.pdbx_seq_one_letter_code
_entity_poly.pdbx_strand_id
1 'polypeptide(L)'
;MIICAGRNETFPFAHPIGVGLIESAINLTRMCLFDKPDHLLFVGSAGSYGNHQILDIVESKRASNIELGFLTQSAYTPLDNVLESENKF
;
A
#
# COMPACT_ATOMS: atom_id res chain seq x y z
N MET A 1 9.47 -7.30 7.27
CA MET A 1 8.99 -6.03 7.90
C MET A 1 7.53 -5.83 7.58
N ILE A 2 6.74 -5.53 8.58
CA ILE A 2 5.31 -5.25 8.41
C ILE A 2 5.11 -3.75 8.58
N ILE A 3 4.42 -3.13 7.62
CA ILE A 3 4.19 -1.69 7.59
C ILE A 3 2.69 -1.40 7.48
N CYS A 4 2.30 -0.22 7.92
CA CYS A 4 0.92 0.27 7.83
C CYS A 4 0.92 1.78 7.59
N ALA A 5 -0.23 2.33 7.26
CA ALA A 5 -0.34 3.77 7.04
C ALA A 5 -0.10 4.59 8.31
N GLY A 6 -0.62 4.13 9.42
CA GLY A 6 -0.58 4.88 10.66
C GLY A 6 -1.79 5.77 10.86
N ARG A 7 -1.73 6.71 11.80
CA ARG A 7 -2.84 7.55 12.22
C ARG A 7 -4.01 6.70 12.72
N ASN A 8 -5.09 6.58 11.95
CA ASN A 8 -6.26 5.77 12.35
C ASN A 8 -6.10 4.28 12.06
N GLU A 9 -5.06 3.90 11.32
CA GLU A 9 -4.77 2.51 10.98
C GLU A 9 -3.43 2.11 11.59
N THR A 10 -3.42 1.87 12.90
CA THR A 10 -2.22 1.46 13.62
C THR A 10 -2.38 0.05 14.14
N PHE A 11 -1.28 -0.69 14.09
CA PHE A 11 -1.21 -2.06 14.58
C PHE A 11 0.04 -2.22 15.43
N PRO A 12 -0.04 -2.95 16.57
CA PRO A 12 1.13 -3.11 17.44
C PRO A 12 2.32 -3.80 16.77
N PHE A 13 2.05 -4.60 15.75
CA PHE A 13 3.07 -5.37 15.04
C PHE A 13 3.58 -4.70 13.77
N ALA A 14 3.07 -3.52 13.42
CA ALA A 14 3.38 -2.86 12.15
C ALA A 14 4.01 -1.50 12.38
N HIS A 15 4.92 -1.12 11.49
CA HIS A 15 5.57 0.19 11.50
C HIS A 15 4.77 1.18 10.66
N PRO A 16 4.33 2.31 11.22
CA PRO A 16 3.62 3.31 10.42
C PRO A 16 4.57 4.04 9.49
N ILE A 17 4.18 4.19 8.23
CA ILE A 17 4.97 4.92 7.23
C ILE A 17 4.33 6.24 6.83
N GLY A 18 3.10 6.48 7.23
CA GLY A 18 2.40 7.73 6.94
C GLY A 18 1.31 7.58 5.90
N VAL A 19 0.63 8.69 5.66
CA VAL A 19 -0.50 8.75 4.73
C VAL A 19 -0.12 9.66 3.56
N GLY A 20 -0.45 9.20 2.35
CA GLY A 20 -0.15 9.92 1.13
C GLY A 20 1.18 9.51 0.52
N LEU A 21 1.38 9.87 -0.74
CA LEU A 21 2.52 9.42 -1.52
C LEU A 21 3.86 9.96 -1.00
N ILE A 22 3.90 11.24 -0.64
CA ILE A 22 5.15 11.90 -0.23
C ILE A 22 5.62 11.36 1.11
N GLU A 23 4.75 11.34 2.10
CA GLU A 23 5.09 10.87 3.44
C GLU A 23 5.47 9.40 3.43
N SER A 24 4.71 8.58 2.71
CA SER A 24 4.98 7.15 2.59
C SER A 24 6.32 6.89 1.89
N ALA A 25 6.61 7.62 0.83
CA ALA A 25 7.86 7.45 0.09
C ALA A 25 9.08 7.80 0.95
N ILE A 26 9.00 8.91 1.68
CA ILE A 26 10.10 9.36 2.53
C ILE A 26 10.35 8.34 3.66
N ASN A 27 9.31 7.99 4.38
CA ASN A 27 9.45 7.12 5.54
C ASN A 27 9.84 5.70 5.16
N LEU A 28 9.23 5.16 4.11
CA LEU A 28 9.55 3.81 3.66
C LEU A 28 10.97 3.72 3.13
N THR A 29 11.42 4.73 2.39
CA THR A 29 12.79 4.77 1.89
C THR A 29 13.79 4.79 3.03
N ARG A 30 13.55 5.61 4.05
CA ARG A 30 14.41 5.65 5.23
C ARG A 30 14.47 4.32 5.94
N MET A 31 13.34 3.68 6.16
CA MET A 31 13.29 2.37 6.82
C MET A 31 14.01 1.30 6.03
N CYS A 32 13.86 1.28 4.71
CA CYS A 32 14.55 0.32 3.86
C CYS A 32 16.05 0.54 3.84
N LEU A 33 16.52 1.76 3.90
CA LEU A 33 17.95 2.07 3.94
C LEU A 33 18.60 1.65 5.26
N PHE A 34 17.88 1.80 6.39
CA PHE A 34 18.43 1.45 7.70
C PHE A 34 18.28 -0.04 8.02
N ASP A 35 17.12 -0.61 7.77
CA ASP A 35 16.83 -1.99 8.18
C ASP A 35 17.05 -3.02 7.09
N LYS A 36 17.07 -2.61 5.83
CA LYS A 36 17.29 -3.47 4.66
C LYS A 36 16.47 -4.75 4.72
N PRO A 37 15.14 -4.65 4.82
CA PRO A 37 14.29 -5.83 4.95
C PRO A 37 14.30 -6.65 3.66
N ASP A 38 14.25 -7.98 3.79
CA ASP A 38 14.11 -8.87 2.63
C ASP A 38 12.70 -8.86 2.08
N HIS A 39 11.71 -8.65 2.95
CA HIS A 39 10.29 -8.66 2.59
C HIS A 39 9.58 -7.50 3.26
N LEU A 40 8.59 -6.95 2.55
CA LEU A 40 7.69 -5.96 3.07
C LEU A 40 6.26 -6.46 2.95
N LEU A 41 5.50 -6.33 4.03
CA LEU A 41 4.08 -6.62 4.03
C LEU A 41 3.33 -5.38 4.51
N PHE A 42 2.46 -4.86 3.67
CA PHE A 42 1.59 -3.75 4.04
C PHE A 42 0.26 -4.29 4.56
N VAL A 43 -0.16 -3.80 5.71
CA VAL A 43 -1.46 -4.12 6.30
C VAL A 43 -2.29 -2.86 6.44
N GLY A 44 -3.58 -2.97 6.16
CA GLY A 44 -4.48 -1.84 6.23
C GLY A 44 -5.91 -2.28 6.05
N SER A 45 -6.80 -1.30 6.00
CA SER A 45 -8.21 -1.52 5.75
C SER A 45 -8.59 -1.04 4.36
N ALA A 46 -9.62 -1.63 3.79
CA ALA A 46 -10.10 -1.28 2.47
C ALA A 46 -11.62 -1.36 2.40
N GLY A 47 -12.21 -0.54 1.54
CA GLY A 47 -13.62 -0.63 1.23
C GLY A 47 -13.91 -1.78 0.27
N SER A 48 -15.09 -2.37 0.38
CA SER A 48 -15.53 -3.42 -0.52
C SER A 48 -16.70 -2.96 -1.36
N TYR A 49 -16.75 -3.44 -2.59
CA TYR A 49 -17.85 -3.17 -3.52
C TYR A 49 -18.86 -4.33 -3.58
N GLY A 50 -18.99 -5.10 -2.50
CA GLY A 50 -20.08 -6.05 -2.34
C GLY A 50 -19.71 -7.52 -2.33
N ASN A 51 -18.48 -7.88 -2.61
CA ASN A 51 -18.05 -9.29 -2.66
C ASN A 51 -17.54 -9.80 -1.31
N HIS A 52 -17.26 -8.91 -0.38
CA HIS A 52 -16.69 -9.26 0.91
C HIS A 52 -17.52 -8.69 2.05
N GLN A 53 -17.46 -9.35 3.17
CA GLN A 53 -18.14 -8.90 4.40
C GLN A 53 -17.16 -8.16 5.29
N ILE A 54 -17.70 -7.45 6.28
CA ILE A 54 -16.89 -6.79 7.31
C ILE A 54 -16.02 -7.83 8.01
N LEU A 55 -14.77 -7.50 8.24
CA LEU A 55 -13.74 -8.33 8.88
C LEU A 55 -13.18 -9.45 8.00
N ASP A 56 -13.56 -9.52 6.74
CA ASP A 56 -12.87 -10.42 5.82
C ASP A 56 -11.42 -9.98 5.63
N ILE A 57 -10.52 -10.95 5.60
CA ILE A 57 -9.11 -10.69 5.35
C ILE A 57 -8.81 -11.11 3.92
N VAL A 58 -8.24 -10.18 3.16
CA VAL A 58 -7.89 -10.41 1.76
C VAL A 58 -6.42 -10.10 1.55
N GLU A 59 -5.84 -10.80 0.59
CA GLU A 59 -4.45 -10.59 0.18
C GLU A 59 -4.42 -10.12 -1.26
N SER A 60 -3.55 -9.17 -1.55
CA SER A 60 -3.29 -8.74 -2.91
C SER A 60 -1.79 -8.80 -3.19
N LYS A 61 -1.45 -9.27 -4.37
CA LYS A 61 -0.07 -9.29 -4.87
C LYS A 61 0.20 -8.14 -5.83
N ARG A 62 -0.82 -7.38 -6.17
CA ARG A 62 -0.71 -6.26 -7.09
C ARG A 62 -1.14 -4.98 -6.40
N ALA A 63 -0.50 -3.90 -6.79
CA ALA A 63 -0.87 -2.57 -6.34
C ALA A 63 -0.76 -1.60 -7.50
N SER A 64 -1.71 -0.69 -7.58
CA SER A 64 -1.66 0.40 -8.54
C SER A 64 -2.20 1.67 -7.91
N ASN A 65 -1.73 2.80 -8.42
CA ASN A 65 -2.23 4.11 -8.02
C ASN A 65 -3.01 4.70 -9.19
N ILE A 66 -4.33 4.77 -9.05
CA ILE A 66 -5.22 5.23 -10.10
C ILE A 66 -5.90 6.52 -9.64
N GLU A 67 -5.72 7.58 -10.40
CA GLU A 67 -6.37 8.85 -10.15
C GLU A 67 -7.65 8.96 -10.95
N LEU A 68 -8.59 9.75 -10.42
CA LEU A 68 -9.86 9.99 -11.11
C LEU A 68 -9.64 10.57 -12.50
N GLY A 69 -8.68 11.49 -12.66
CA GLY A 69 -8.35 12.06 -13.96
C GLY A 69 -7.97 11.02 -15.00
N PHE A 70 -7.25 9.98 -14.59
CA PHE A 70 -6.89 8.88 -15.48
C PHE A 70 -8.14 8.07 -15.88
N LEU A 71 -9.02 7.78 -14.93
CA LEU A 71 -10.25 7.03 -15.21
C LEU A 71 -11.20 7.79 -16.12
N THR A 72 -11.24 9.11 -16.03
CA THR A 72 -12.09 9.96 -16.88
C THR A 72 -11.41 10.37 -18.18
N GLN A 73 -10.20 9.89 -18.43
CA GLN A 73 -9.38 10.21 -19.61
C GLN A 73 -9.01 11.70 -19.71
N SER A 74 -9.06 12.43 -18.61
CA SER A 74 -8.61 13.84 -18.56
C SER A 74 -7.14 13.97 -18.21
N ALA A 75 -6.48 12.88 -17.81
CA ALA A 75 -5.06 12.82 -17.51
C ALA A 75 -4.55 11.41 -17.83
N TYR A 76 -3.23 11.27 -17.90
CA TYR A 76 -2.63 9.94 -18.07
C TYR A 76 -1.45 9.79 -17.10
N THR A 77 -1.07 8.55 -16.83
CA THR A 77 0.13 8.26 -16.07
C THR A 77 1.25 7.88 -17.04
N PRO A 78 2.40 8.57 -16.97
CA PRO A 78 3.54 8.26 -17.85
C PRO A 78 4.34 7.04 -17.40
N LEU A 79 4.03 6.48 -16.22
CA LEU A 79 4.76 5.36 -15.67
C LEU A 79 3.85 4.13 -15.62
N ASP A 80 4.49 2.97 -15.67
CA ASP A 80 3.79 1.73 -15.40
C ASP A 80 3.23 1.78 -13.98
N ASN A 81 1.93 1.60 -13.85
CA ASN A 81 1.21 1.91 -12.63
C ASN A 81 0.81 0.67 -11.84
N VAL A 82 1.28 -0.49 -12.25
CA VAL A 82 0.97 -1.74 -11.56
C VAL A 82 2.25 -2.37 -11.07
N LEU A 83 2.29 -2.64 -9.77
CA LEU A 83 3.36 -3.39 -9.14
C LEU A 83 2.84 -4.77 -8.76
N GLU A 84 3.63 -5.78 -8.98
CA GLU A 84 3.27 -7.14 -8.64
C GLU A 84 4.34 -7.77 -7.75
N SER A 85 3.90 -8.44 -6.70
CA SER A 85 4.80 -9.16 -5.81
C SER A 85 5.12 -10.53 -6.39
N GLU A 86 6.39 -10.90 -6.35
CA GLU A 86 6.84 -12.23 -6.74
C GLU A 86 6.76 -13.23 -5.58
N ASN A 87 6.62 -12.75 -4.36
CA ASN A 87 6.60 -13.57 -3.17
C ASN A 87 5.19 -14.06 -2.85
N LYS A 88 5.12 -15.25 -2.27
CA LYS A 88 3.87 -15.81 -1.75
C LYS A 88 3.90 -15.78 -0.22
N PHE A 89 2.80 -15.41 0.35
CA PHE A 89 2.62 -15.42 1.79
C PHE A 89 1.54 -16.44 2.18
#